data_2829014895752357d6319449b75f2127
#
_entry.id   2829014895752357d6319449b75f2127
#
_cell.length_a   1.000
_cell.length_b   1.000
_cell.length_c   1.000
_cell.angle_alpha   90.00
_cell.angle_beta   90.00
_cell.angle_gamma   90.00
#
_symmetry.space_group_name_H-M   'P 1'
#
loop_
_entity.id
_entity.type
_entity.pdbx_description
1 polymer ?
#
loop_
_entity_poly.entity_id
_entity_poly.type
_entity_poly.pdbx_seq_one_letter_code
_entity_poly.pdbx_strand_id
1 'polypeptide(L)'
;MDKKTKLLLEKGESLPIMEAFYTIQGEGYHKGMASYFIRTGGCDIGCHWCDVKESWDENSHPIISVEEIVKKSAGLSDFVVVTGGEPLMWNMNPLTKALKRLSKKTHIETSGAYPLTGFWDWICLSPKKAKLPIQDAYNN
;
A
#
# COMPACT_ATOMS: atom_id res chain seq x y z
N MET A 1 -5.18 5.60 19.95
CA MET A 1 -5.07 4.21 19.47
C MET A 1 -4.60 3.33 20.62
N ASP A 2 -5.27 2.23 20.85
CA ASP A 2 -4.90 1.35 21.96
C ASP A 2 -3.65 0.50 21.63
N LYS A 3 -3.07 -0.13 22.66
CA LYS A 3 -1.85 -0.92 22.50
C LYS A 3 -2.02 -2.11 21.58
N LYS A 4 -3.19 -2.75 21.62
CA LYS A 4 -3.46 -3.93 20.80
C LYS A 4 -3.49 -3.57 19.31
N THR A 5 -4.22 -2.51 18.96
CA THR A 5 -4.30 -2.03 17.60
C THR A 5 -2.94 -1.58 17.08
N LYS A 6 -2.19 -0.84 17.91
CA LYS A 6 -0.86 -0.38 17.56
C LYS A 6 0.09 -1.54 17.27
N LEU A 7 0.03 -2.60 18.08
CA LEU A 7 0.84 -3.80 17.88
C LEU A 7 0.49 -4.51 16.57
N LEU A 8 -0.80 -4.61 16.26
CA LEU A 8 -1.24 -5.22 15.00
C LEU A 8 -0.73 -4.45 13.79
N LEU A 9 -0.71 -3.11 13.87
CA LEU A 9 -0.16 -2.26 12.81
C LEU A 9 1.35 -2.46 12.66
N GLU A 10 2.09 -2.53 13.76
CA GLU A 10 3.54 -2.74 13.73
C GLU A 10 3.91 -4.08 13.10
N LYS A 11 3.12 -5.12 13.36
CA LYS A 11 3.34 -6.44 12.78
C LYS A 11 2.82 -6.56 11.36
N GLY A 12 2.04 -5.58 10.90
CA GLY A 12 1.42 -5.63 9.57
C GLY A 12 0.24 -6.59 9.48
N GLU A 13 -0.30 -7.01 10.61
CA GLU A 13 -1.46 -7.91 10.64
C GLU A 13 -2.77 -7.17 10.41
N SER A 14 -2.77 -5.85 10.59
CA SER A 14 -3.88 -4.96 10.28
C SER A 14 -3.32 -3.68 9.67
N LEU A 15 -4.11 -3.03 8.82
CA LEU A 15 -3.69 -1.83 8.10
C LEU A 15 -4.81 -0.80 8.10
N PRO A 16 -4.47 0.50 8.11
CA PRO A 16 -5.48 1.53 7.90
C PRO A 16 -5.83 1.57 6.42
N ILE A 17 -7.08 1.35 6.09
CA ILE A 17 -7.56 1.30 4.71
C ILE A 17 -8.45 2.49 4.43
N MET A 18 -8.03 3.33 3.49
CA MET A 18 -8.80 4.45 3.02
C MET A 18 -9.89 4.00 2.07
N GLU A 19 -9.54 3.17 1.09
CA GLU A 19 -10.48 2.60 0.14
C GLU A 19 -9.87 1.38 -0.55
N ALA A 20 -10.72 0.55 -1.12
CA ALA A 20 -10.29 -0.57 -1.95
C ALA A 20 -11.32 -0.72 -3.08
N PHE A 21 -10.84 -0.83 -4.33
CA PHE A 21 -11.71 -0.85 -5.48
C PHE A 21 -11.06 -1.51 -6.68
N TYR A 22 -11.88 -1.96 -7.61
CA TYR A 22 -11.44 -2.58 -8.86
C TYR A 22 -11.49 -1.53 -9.98
N THR A 23 -10.37 -1.33 -10.65
CA THR A 23 -10.30 -0.38 -11.77
C THR A 23 -9.08 -0.65 -12.64
N ILE A 24 -8.77 0.26 -13.54
CA ILE A 24 -7.65 0.15 -14.46
C ILE A 24 -6.45 0.92 -13.91
N GLN A 25 -5.27 0.27 -13.91
CA GLN A 25 -4.03 0.88 -13.45
C GLN A 25 -3.67 2.10 -14.31
N GLY A 26 -3.51 3.26 -13.67
CA GLY A 26 -3.21 4.53 -14.34
C GLY A 26 -1.73 4.89 -14.41
N GLU A 27 -0.87 4.16 -13.71
CA GLU A 27 0.54 4.49 -13.59
C GLU A 27 1.44 3.28 -13.78
N GLY A 28 2.74 3.55 -14.08
CA GLY A 28 3.77 2.54 -14.13
C GLY A 28 3.77 1.70 -15.39
N TYR A 29 4.61 0.69 -15.38
CA TYR A 29 4.80 -0.22 -16.51
C TYR A 29 3.51 -0.96 -16.88
N HIS A 30 2.70 -1.30 -15.86
CA HIS A 30 1.46 -2.06 -16.06
C HIS A 30 0.24 -1.17 -16.25
N LYS A 31 0.45 0.06 -16.72
CA LYS A 31 -0.63 0.99 -17.04
C LYS A 31 -1.61 0.35 -18.02
N GLY A 32 -2.89 0.48 -17.72
CA GLY A 32 -3.97 -0.08 -18.54
C GLY A 32 -4.46 -1.44 -18.09
N MET A 33 -3.81 -2.09 -17.13
CA MET A 33 -4.24 -3.40 -16.62
C MET A 33 -5.36 -3.26 -15.58
N ALA A 34 -6.38 -4.11 -15.71
CA ALA A 34 -7.45 -4.19 -14.73
C ALA A 34 -6.89 -4.75 -13.42
N SER A 35 -7.04 -4.01 -12.34
CA SER A 35 -6.41 -4.34 -11.06
C SER A 35 -7.34 -4.05 -9.88
N TYR A 36 -7.11 -4.76 -8.78
CA TYR A 36 -7.75 -4.44 -7.51
C TYR A 36 -6.81 -3.53 -6.73
N PHE A 37 -7.28 -2.33 -6.42
CA PHE A 37 -6.49 -1.32 -5.72
C PHE A 37 -6.80 -1.33 -4.23
N ILE A 38 -5.76 -1.30 -3.43
CA ILE A 38 -5.85 -1.15 -1.97
C ILE A 38 -5.13 0.15 -1.63
N ARG A 39 -5.89 1.16 -1.21
CA ARG A 39 -5.33 2.45 -0.81
C ARG A 39 -5.25 2.52 0.70
N THR A 40 -4.02 2.56 1.22
CA THR A 40 -3.80 2.69 2.66
C THR A 40 -3.95 4.14 3.10
N GLY A 41 -4.34 4.34 4.35
CA GLY A 41 -4.29 5.64 5.00
C GLY A 41 -2.90 5.90 5.54
N GLY A 42 -2.66 7.16 5.96
CA GLY A 42 -1.41 7.58 6.58
C GLY A 42 -0.35 7.99 5.57
N CYS A 43 0.15 9.20 5.71
CA CYS A 43 1.26 9.72 4.95
C CYS A 43 1.87 10.91 5.70
N ASP A 44 3.16 10.84 6.00
CA ASP A 44 3.86 11.93 6.71
C ASP A 44 4.65 12.85 5.76
N ILE A 45 4.53 12.62 4.46
CA ILE A 45 5.31 13.36 3.45
C ILE A 45 4.77 14.77 3.25
N GLY A 46 3.43 14.94 3.27
CA GLY A 46 2.80 16.25 3.19
C GLY A 46 3.00 16.98 1.87
N CYS A 47 2.88 16.29 0.74
CA CYS A 47 3.09 16.90 -0.57
C CYS A 47 2.04 17.95 -0.88
N HIS A 48 2.46 19.13 -1.35
CA HIS A 48 1.55 20.23 -1.72
C HIS A 48 0.58 19.85 -2.83
N TRP A 49 1.03 18.98 -3.71
CA TRP A 49 0.26 18.57 -4.90
C TRP A 49 -0.46 17.24 -4.69
N CYS A 50 -0.55 16.77 -3.45
CA CYS A 50 -1.26 15.53 -3.16
C CYS A 50 -2.77 15.72 -3.29
N ASP A 51 -3.41 14.93 -4.16
CA ASP A 51 -4.85 15.00 -4.38
C ASP A 51 -5.66 14.38 -3.25
N VAL A 52 -5.03 13.58 -2.40
CA VAL A 52 -5.70 12.80 -1.36
C VAL A 52 -5.11 13.15 0.01
N LYS A 53 -5.34 14.37 0.45
CA LYS A 53 -4.80 14.87 1.73
C LYS A 53 -5.36 14.12 2.95
N GLU A 54 -6.55 13.57 2.85
CA GLU A 54 -7.16 12.78 3.92
C GLU A 54 -6.33 11.55 4.29
N SER A 55 -5.50 11.07 3.36
CA SER A 55 -4.64 9.92 3.64
C SER A 55 -3.48 10.25 4.57
N TRP A 56 -3.23 11.54 4.83
CA TRP A 56 -2.13 11.98 5.70
C TRP A 56 -2.39 11.64 7.16
N ASP A 57 -3.66 11.57 7.56
CA ASP A 57 -4.03 11.25 8.95
C ASP A 57 -4.26 9.74 9.09
N GLU A 58 -3.28 9.07 9.71
CA GLU A 58 -3.34 7.63 9.92
C GLU A 58 -4.47 7.18 10.83
N ASN A 59 -5.03 8.10 11.65
CA ASN A 59 -6.10 7.78 12.59
C ASN A 59 -7.50 8.01 12.00
N SER A 60 -7.59 8.59 10.80
CA SER A 60 -8.88 8.93 10.19
C SER A 60 -9.52 7.80 9.38
N HIS A 61 -8.82 6.67 9.22
CA HIS A 61 -9.29 5.56 8.41
C HIS A 61 -9.46 4.29 9.22
N PRO A 62 -10.42 3.43 8.85
CA PRO A 62 -10.65 2.19 9.59
C PRO A 62 -9.46 1.25 9.49
N ILE A 63 -9.16 0.60 10.60
CA ILE A 63 -8.12 -0.41 10.70
C ILE A 63 -8.74 -1.75 10.36
N ILE A 64 -8.26 -2.37 9.29
CA ILE A 64 -8.83 -3.63 8.77
C ILE A 64 -7.76 -4.71 8.81
N SER A 65 -8.15 -5.92 9.23
CA SER A 65 -7.20 -7.04 9.27
C SER A 65 -6.78 -7.45 7.85
N VAL A 66 -5.56 -7.92 7.73
CA VAL A 66 -5.03 -8.42 6.45
C VAL A 66 -5.91 -9.56 5.93
N GLU A 67 -6.37 -10.43 6.81
CA GLU A 67 -7.25 -11.53 6.43
C GLU A 67 -8.51 -11.02 5.73
N GLU A 68 -9.14 -9.99 6.28
CA GLU A 68 -10.35 -9.40 5.68
C GLU A 68 -10.03 -8.70 4.36
N ILE A 69 -8.92 -7.98 4.28
CA ILE A 69 -8.49 -7.31 3.05
C ILE A 69 -8.30 -8.33 1.93
N VAL A 70 -7.59 -9.40 2.21
CA VAL A 70 -7.30 -10.45 1.22
C VAL A 70 -8.57 -11.17 0.80
N LYS A 71 -9.46 -11.44 1.74
CA LYS A 71 -10.75 -12.07 1.45
C LYS A 71 -11.56 -11.26 0.45
N LYS A 72 -11.57 -9.93 0.59
CA LYS A 72 -12.28 -9.04 -0.33
C LYS A 72 -11.66 -9.01 -1.73
N SER A 73 -10.38 -9.31 -1.86
CA SER A 73 -9.71 -9.36 -3.16
C SER A 73 -9.95 -10.66 -3.91
N ALA A 74 -10.39 -11.71 -3.21
CA ALA A 74 -10.62 -13.02 -3.80
C ALA A 74 -11.71 -12.96 -4.87
N GLY A 75 -11.45 -13.60 -6.00
CA GLY A 75 -12.40 -13.62 -7.11
C GLY A 75 -12.41 -12.36 -7.98
N LEU A 76 -11.62 -11.35 -7.62
CA LEU A 76 -11.48 -10.15 -8.42
C LEU A 76 -10.31 -10.30 -9.38
N SER A 77 -9.46 -9.27 -9.52
CA SER A 77 -8.31 -9.35 -10.43
C SER A 77 -7.19 -10.22 -9.86
N ASP A 78 -6.37 -10.82 -10.74
CA ASP A 78 -5.12 -11.45 -10.35
C ASP A 78 -4.03 -10.41 -10.02
N PHE A 79 -4.27 -9.15 -10.35
CA PHE A 79 -3.35 -8.05 -10.08
C PHE A 79 -3.88 -7.21 -8.92
N VAL A 80 -3.04 -7.02 -7.90
CA VAL A 80 -3.38 -6.19 -6.75
C VAL A 80 -2.34 -5.07 -6.66
N VAL A 81 -2.81 -3.82 -6.66
CA VAL A 81 -1.97 -2.65 -6.54
C VAL A 81 -2.19 -2.02 -5.17
N VAL A 82 -1.11 -1.90 -4.40
CA VAL A 82 -1.16 -1.24 -3.10
C VAL A 82 -0.61 0.18 -3.29
N THR A 83 -1.41 1.14 -2.87
CA THR A 83 -1.09 2.55 -2.99
C THR A 83 -1.55 3.26 -1.72
N GLY A 84 -1.56 4.57 -1.71
CA GLY A 84 -2.01 5.22 -0.52
C GLY A 84 -1.85 6.72 -0.55
N GLY A 85 -1.80 7.27 0.56
CA GLY A 85 -0.79 7.79 1.40
C GLY A 85 0.61 7.28 1.06
N GLU A 86 1.26 6.72 2.02
CA GLU A 86 2.54 6.04 1.79
C GLU A 86 2.46 4.61 2.34
N PRO A 87 2.26 3.61 1.46
CA PRO A 87 2.04 2.24 1.95
C PRO A 87 3.22 1.66 2.73
N LEU A 88 4.47 2.09 2.43
CA LEU A 88 5.63 1.57 3.14
C LEU A 88 5.82 2.18 4.55
N MET A 89 4.94 3.07 4.99
CA MET A 89 4.84 3.42 6.40
C MET A 89 4.43 2.19 7.23
N TRP A 90 3.82 1.21 6.59
CA TRP A 90 3.28 0.02 7.24
C TRP A 90 4.06 -1.21 6.82
N ASN A 91 4.06 -2.24 7.67
CA ASN A 91 4.69 -3.50 7.34
C ASN A 91 3.80 -4.27 6.36
N MET A 92 4.28 -4.44 5.13
CA MET A 92 3.53 -5.08 4.04
C MET A 92 3.79 -6.58 3.91
N ASN A 93 4.64 -7.15 4.76
CA ASN A 93 4.96 -8.57 4.67
C ASN A 93 3.73 -9.47 4.80
N PRO A 94 2.87 -9.33 5.84
CA PRO A 94 1.71 -10.21 5.96
C PRO A 94 0.73 -10.09 4.80
N LEU A 95 0.43 -8.87 4.35
CA LEU A 95 -0.50 -8.65 3.26
C LEU A 95 -0.02 -9.32 1.98
N THR A 96 1.22 -9.03 1.57
CA THR A 96 1.75 -9.58 0.32
C THR A 96 1.93 -11.07 0.38
N LYS A 97 2.34 -11.61 1.53
CA LYS A 97 2.47 -13.06 1.71
C LYS A 97 1.11 -13.75 1.51
N ALA A 98 0.05 -13.18 2.08
CA ALA A 98 -1.30 -13.72 1.93
C ALA A 98 -1.81 -13.62 0.49
N LEU A 99 -1.51 -12.50 -0.19
CA LEU A 99 -1.88 -12.35 -1.61
C LEU A 99 -1.14 -13.35 -2.49
N LYS A 100 0.14 -13.60 -2.21
CA LYS A 100 0.91 -14.60 -2.96
C LYS A 100 0.35 -16.02 -2.80
N ARG A 101 -0.21 -16.34 -1.63
CA ARG A 101 -0.87 -17.63 -1.41
C ARG A 101 -2.09 -17.81 -2.31
N LEU A 102 -2.71 -16.71 -2.76
CA LEU A 102 -3.82 -16.73 -3.70
C LEU A 102 -3.34 -16.58 -5.14
N SER A 103 -2.04 -16.68 -5.39
CA SER A 103 -1.42 -16.53 -6.71
C SER A 103 -1.66 -15.15 -7.33
N LYS A 104 -1.81 -14.13 -6.51
CA LYS A 104 -1.97 -12.75 -6.98
C LYS A 104 -0.62 -12.15 -7.34
N LYS A 105 -0.61 -11.28 -8.35
CA LYS A 105 0.53 -10.43 -8.66
C LYS A 105 0.44 -9.17 -7.82
N THR A 106 1.53 -8.80 -7.16
CA THR A 106 1.54 -7.67 -6.22
C THR A 106 2.35 -6.52 -6.78
N HIS A 107 1.72 -5.35 -6.83
CA HIS A 107 2.33 -4.11 -7.28
C HIS A 107 2.22 -3.06 -6.19
N ILE A 108 3.23 -2.23 -6.04
CA ILE A 108 3.20 -1.12 -5.09
C ILE A 108 3.53 0.20 -5.78
N GLU A 109 2.82 1.25 -5.38
CA GLU A 109 3.13 2.63 -5.75
C GLU A 109 3.61 3.32 -4.49
N THR A 110 4.87 3.75 -4.48
CA THR A 110 5.50 4.31 -3.28
C THR A 110 6.42 5.47 -3.63
N SER A 111 6.61 6.37 -2.68
CA SER A 111 7.59 7.45 -2.78
C SER A 111 9.02 6.94 -2.58
N GLY A 112 9.19 5.75 -2.01
CA GLY A 112 10.49 5.20 -1.66
C GLY A 112 11.12 5.81 -0.40
N ALA A 113 10.33 6.56 0.38
CA ALA A 113 10.84 7.26 1.57
C ALA A 113 11.00 6.36 2.79
N TYR A 114 10.53 5.14 2.73
CA TYR A 114 10.61 4.16 3.82
C TYR A 114 11.27 2.87 3.35
N PRO A 115 11.84 2.08 4.26
CA PRO A 115 12.41 0.78 3.89
C PRO A 115 11.37 -0.11 3.21
N LEU A 116 11.82 -0.86 2.22
CA LEU A 116 10.95 -1.77 1.49
C LEU A 116 10.55 -2.95 2.36
N THR A 117 9.24 -3.16 2.48
CA THR A 117 8.66 -4.36 3.07
C THR A 117 7.69 -4.97 2.07
N GLY A 118 7.39 -6.25 2.21
CA GLY A 118 6.49 -6.94 1.30
C GLY A 118 7.21 -7.66 0.17
N PHE A 119 6.46 -8.50 -0.52
CA PHE A 119 6.92 -9.29 -1.67
C PHE A 119 6.22 -8.78 -2.92
N TRP A 120 6.96 -8.06 -3.77
CA TRP A 120 6.40 -7.31 -4.88
C TRP A 120 6.87 -7.83 -6.22
N ASP A 121 5.93 -8.02 -7.15
CA ASP A 121 6.24 -8.34 -8.53
C ASP A 121 6.65 -7.09 -9.31
N TRP A 122 6.11 -5.93 -8.92
CA TRP A 122 6.43 -4.66 -9.55
C TRP A 122 6.37 -3.51 -8.56
N ILE A 123 7.33 -2.60 -8.67
CA ILE A 123 7.42 -1.41 -7.83
C ILE A 123 7.39 -0.18 -8.72
N CYS A 124 6.40 0.68 -8.50
CA CYS A 124 6.31 1.98 -9.16
C CYS A 124 6.80 3.04 -8.18
N LEU A 125 7.94 3.64 -8.47
CA LEU A 125 8.58 4.61 -7.61
C LEU A 125 8.22 6.03 -8.05
N SER A 126 7.65 6.82 -7.13
CA SER A 126 7.29 8.23 -7.34
C SER A 126 7.94 9.09 -6.26
N PRO A 127 9.23 9.46 -6.42
CA PRO A 127 9.94 10.26 -5.43
C PRO A 127 9.27 11.63 -5.21
N LYS A 128 9.29 12.11 -3.96
CA LYS A 128 8.71 13.40 -3.59
C LYS A 128 9.81 14.37 -3.19
N LYS A 129 9.63 15.66 -3.52
CA LYS A 129 10.63 16.70 -3.22
C LYS A 129 10.87 16.87 -1.72
N ALA A 130 9.82 16.74 -0.91
CA ALA A 130 9.90 16.95 0.53
C ALA A 130 10.62 15.80 1.26
N LYS A 131 10.70 14.63 0.65
CA LYS A 131 11.30 13.45 1.27
C LYS A 131 11.83 12.53 0.17
N LEU A 132 13.15 12.46 0.07
CA LEU A 132 13.80 11.66 -0.96
C LEU A 132 13.71 10.16 -0.66
N PRO A 133 13.73 9.32 -1.70
CA PRO A 133 13.78 7.88 -1.51
C PRO A 133 15.06 7.46 -0.79
N ILE A 134 15.00 6.38 -0.04
CA ILE A 134 16.18 5.77 0.55
C ILE A 134 16.97 5.05 -0.56
N GLN A 135 18.25 4.79 -0.30
CA GLN A 135 19.12 4.19 -1.30
C GLN A 135 18.58 2.87 -1.87
N ASP A 136 18.03 2.02 -1.02
CA ASP A 136 17.52 0.70 -1.44
C ASP A 136 16.37 0.80 -2.43
N ALA A 137 15.61 1.90 -2.45
CA ALA A 137 14.50 2.07 -3.38
C ALA A 137 14.96 2.14 -4.82
N TYR A 138 16.16 2.65 -5.07
CA TYR A 138 16.72 2.75 -6.43
C TYR A 138 17.29 1.42 -6.94
N ASN A 139 17.51 0.47 -6.05
CA ASN A 139 18.11 -0.82 -6.39
C ASN A 139 17.08 -1.93 -6.62
N ASN A 140 15.81 -1.61 -6.52
CA ASN A 140 14.72 -2.60 -6.68
C ASN A 140 13.93 -2.41 -7.99
#